data_c7e79c296fe892e8c6a9745d3e914664
#
_entry.id   c7e79c296fe892e8c6a9745d3e914664
#
_cell.length_a   1.000
_cell.length_b   1.000
_cell.length_c   1.000
_cell.angle_alpha   90.00
_cell.angle_beta   90.00
_cell.angle_gamma   90.00
#
_symmetry.space_group_name_H-M   'P 1'
#
loop_
_entity.id
_entity.type
_entity.pdbx_description
1 polymer ?
#
loop_
_entity_poly.entity_id
_entity_poly.type
_entity_poly.pdbx_seq_one_letter_code
_entity_poly.pdbx_strand_id
1 'polypeptide(L)'
;MFITKLNRAILTLFLLTASLYLSAQLEPVLEVNKERALIAQASQQKIDSFQEKTDKDSAEYKSVSKQIEGLKVYNAQKRKQIKRQVERMKEIEKTMKDSTVLQRQIPPLARRMFEGLKQFIALDIPFRAGERTERLSFIQSALDNPVVSPAEKLRQVLDGYSVESEYERKIDTYKDTILIDDQERDVNILRIGRLVLAYQTSDLSETGIYNKESQSWEPLPGRYRNSIRDGIAMAKKVKTVDILELPVPAAEVTQ
;
A
#
# COMPACT_ATOMS: atom_id res chain seq x y z
N MET A 1 -14.85 -40.11 99.23
CA MET A 1 -14.96 -40.66 97.88
C MET A 1 -15.97 -39.95 96.97
N PHE A 2 -16.88 -39.09 97.48
CA PHE A 2 -17.85 -38.31 96.67
C PHE A 2 -17.34 -37.00 96.12
N ILE A 3 -16.49 -36.27 96.89
CA ILE A 3 -15.97 -34.94 96.51
C ILE A 3 -15.00 -35.01 95.31
N THR A 4 -14.21 -36.08 95.17
CA THR A 4 -13.28 -36.26 94.09
C THR A 4 -13.96 -36.60 92.73
N LYS A 5 -15.11 -37.24 92.77
CA LYS A 5 -15.92 -37.48 91.54
C LYS A 5 -16.66 -36.23 91.08
N LEU A 6 -17.10 -35.38 92.01
CA LEU A 6 -17.79 -34.14 91.71
C LEU A 6 -16.85 -33.17 91.07
N ASN A 7 -15.62 -33.01 91.62
CA ASN A 7 -14.56 -32.12 91.01
C ASN A 7 -14.10 -32.55 89.61
N ARG A 8 -14.06 -33.86 89.38
CA ARG A 8 -13.74 -34.41 88.04
C ARG A 8 -14.91 -34.17 87.06
N ALA A 9 -16.12 -34.31 87.50
CA ALA A 9 -17.27 -34.00 86.63
C ALA A 9 -17.42 -32.50 86.32
N ILE A 10 -17.12 -31.63 87.29
CA ILE A 10 -17.07 -30.17 87.02
C ILE A 10 -15.88 -29.81 86.07
N LEU A 11 -14.74 -30.40 86.25
CA LEU A 11 -13.55 -30.16 85.39
C LEU A 11 -13.78 -30.66 83.97
N THR A 12 -14.43 -31.82 83.77
CA THR A 12 -14.82 -32.32 82.44
C THR A 12 -15.88 -31.48 81.77
N LEU A 13 -16.83 -30.97 82.51
CA LEU A 13 -17.90 -30.10 82.04
C LEU A 13 -17.30 -28.75 81.62
N PHE A 14 -16.35 -28.20 82.41
CA PHE A 14 -15.61 -26.93 82.05
C PHE A 14 -14.72 -27.08 80.81
N LEU A 15 -14.02 -28.22 80.71
CA LEU A 15 -13.24 -28.54 79.48
C LEU A 15 -14.14 -28.71 78.23
N LEU A 16 -15.30 -29.27 78.38
CA LEU A 16 -16.26 -29.48 77.28
C LEU A 16 -16.87 -28.12 76.86
N THR A 17 -17.23 -27.24 77.80
CA THR A 17 -17.73 -25.92 77.48
C THR A 17 -16.60 -25.00 76.91
N ALA A 18 -15.36 -25.11 77.37
CA ALA A 18 -14.24 -24.37 76.80
C ALA A 18 -13.96 -24.77 75.38
N SER A 19 -14.06 -26.04 75.04
CA SER A 19 -13.87 -26.51 73.65
C SER A 19 -14.97 -26.03 72.68
N LEU A 20 -16.21 -25.96 73.18
CA LEU A 20 -17.35 -25.42 72.40
C LEU A 20 -17.20 -23.91 72.18
N TYR A 21 -16.71 -23.14 73.18
CA TYR A 21 -16.43 -21.71 73.02
C TYR A 21 -15.29 -21.43 72.04
N LEU A 22 -14.25 -22.26 72.02
CA LEU A 22 -13.14 -22.13 71.10
C LEU A 22 -13.56 -22.40 69.66
N SER A 23 -14.41 -23.39 69.45
CA SER A 23 -14.93 -23.73 68.10
C SER A 23 -15.84 -22.63 67.53
N ALA A 24 -16.66 -21.97 68.40
CA ALA A 24 -17.58 -20.91 68.02
C ALA A 24 -16.83 -19.60 67.61
N GLN A 25 -15.62 -19.41 68.07
CA GLN A 25 -14.81 -18.22 67.68
C GLN A 25 -13.96 -18.44 66.41
N LEU A 26 -13.73 -19.68 66.00
CA LEU A 26 -12.95 -20.01 64.82
C LEU A 26 -13.74 -19.85 63.52
N GLU A 27 -15.05 -20.13 63.56
CA GLU A 27 -15.91 -20.07 62.37
C GLU A 27 -15.98 -18.66 61.74
N PRO A 28 -16.28 -17.57 62.52
CA PRO A 28 -16.33 -16.23 61.97
C PRO A 28 -14.95 -15.71 61.48
N VAL A 29 -13.85 -16.17 62.07
CA VAL A 29 -12.48 -15.85 61.63
C VAL A 29 -12.15 -16.52 60.33
N LEU A 30 -12.56 -17.76 60.14
CA LEU A 30 -12.38 -18.50 58.89
C LEU A 30 -13.22 -17.89 57.75
N GLU A 31 -14.44 -17.46 58.06
CA GLU A 31 -15.32 -16.80 57.09
C GLU A 31 -14.77 -15.45 56.62
N VAL A 32 -14.31 -14.61 57.54
CA VAL A 32 -13.63 -13.35 57.24
C VAL A 32 -12.34 -13.58 56.43
N ASN A 33 -11.58 -14.60 56.72
CA ASN A 33 -10.39 -14.96 55.95
C ASN A 33 -10.72 -15.47 54.55
N LYS A 34 -11.81 -16.26 54.39
CA LYS A 34 -12.30 -16.66 53.06
C LYS A 34 -12.77 -15.45 52.25
N GLU A 35 -13.53 -14.56 52.85
CA GLU A 35 -14.00 -13.34 52.19
C GLU A 35 -12.80 -12.44 51.76
N ARG A 36 -11.84 -12.27 52.68
CA ARG A 36 -10.58 -11.55 52.34
C ARG A 36 -9.81 -12.22 51.19
N ALA A 37 -9.73 -13.55 51.20
CA ALA A 37 -9.08 -14.30 50.13
C ALA A 37 -9.79 -14.11 48.77
N LEU A 38 -11.12 -14.13 48.76
CA LEU A 38 -11.93 -13.88 47.56
C LEU A 38 -11.77 -12.44 47.06
N ILE A 39 -11.76 -11.45 47.96
CA ILE A 39 -11.50 -10.05 47.61
C ILE A 39 -10.08 -9.88 47.07
N ALA A 40 -9.08 -10.51 47.70
CA ALA A 40 -7.70 -10.49 47.24
C ALA A 40 -7.56 -11.16 45.86
N GLN A 41 -8.21 -12.29 45.63
CA GLN A 41 -8.21 -12.95 44.33
C GLN A 41 -8.86 -12.10 43.25
N ALA A 42 -10.03 -11.49 43.55
CA ALA A 42 -10.72 -10.60 42.62
C ALA A 42 -9.87 -9.35 42.32
N SER A 43 -9.17 -8.84 43.32
CA SER A 43 -8.26 -7.71 43.16
C SER A 43 -7.04 -8.08 42.33
N GLN A 44 -6.48 -9.28 42.53
CA GLN A 44 -5.37 -9.77 41.74
C GLN A 44 -5.78 -9.98 40.27
N GLN A 45 -6.94 -10.57 40.01
CA GLN A 45 -7.46 -10.69 38.64
C GLN A 45 -7.62 -9.34 37.94
N LYS A 46 -8.05 -8.31 38.67
CA LYS A 46 -8.12 -6.95 38.13
C LYS A 46 -6.72 -6.41 37.83
N ILE A 47 -5.78 -6.61 38.73
CA ILE A 47 -4.38 -6.19 38.55
C ILE A 47 -3.79 -6.87 37.31
N ASP A 48 -3.97 -8.20 37.20
CA ASP A 48 -3.46 -8.96 36.07
C ASP A 48 -4.09 -8.48 34.73
N SER A 49 -5.39 -8.21 34.72
CA SER A 49 -6.06 -7.67 33.54
C SER A 49 -5.59 -6.25 33.17
N PHE A 50 -5.32 -5.41 34.17
CA PHE A 50 -4.73 -4.09 33.94
C PHE A 50 -3.28 -4.19 33.46
N GLN A 51 -2.51 -5.13 34.00
CA GLN A 51 -1.14 -5.38 33.56
C GLN A 51 -1.11 -5.79 32.09
N GLU A 52 -1.93 -6.78 31.72
CA GLU A 52 -2.03 -7.26 30.34
C GLU A 52 -2.43 -6.12 29.38
N LYS A 53 -3.43 -5.33 29.78
CA LYS A 53 -3.85 -4.16 29.00
C LYS A 53 -2.73 -3.11 28.88
N THR A 54 -2.06 -2.82 29.98
CA THR A 54 -0.94 -1.86 30.00
C THR A 54 0.21 -2.31 29.13
N ASP A 55 0.56 -3.58 29.17
CA ASP A 55 1.63 -4.16 28.35
C ASP A 55 1.28 -4.10 26.86
N LYS A 56 0.01 -4.40 26.51
CA LYS A 56 -0.49 -4.28 25.13
C LYS A 56 -0.48 -2.83 24.65
N ASP A 57 -1.04 -1.93 25.45
CA ASP A 57 -1.09 -0.50 25.12
C ASP A 57 0.33 0.09 25.01
N SER A 58 1.26 -0.35 25.87
CA SER A 58 2.68 0.05 25.83
C SER A 58 3.38 -0.46 24.56
N ALA A 59 3.12 -1.69 24.16
CA ALA A 59 3.67 -2.26 22.92
C ALA A 59 3.12 -1.54 21.69
N GLU A 60 1.82 -1.28 21.65
CA GLU A 60 1.17 -0.51 20.59
C GLU A 60 1.72 0.92 20.53
N TYR A 61 1.80 1.60 21.67
CA TYR A 61 2.38 2.95 21.75
C TYR A 61 3.81 3.00 21.21
N LYS A 62 4.67 2.03 21.59
CA LYS A 62 6.04 1.96 21.09
C LYS A 62 6.09 1.73 19.58
N SER A 63 5.21 0.88 19.06
CA SER A 63 5.10 0.61 17.63
C SER A 63 4.67 1.86 16.85
N VAL A 64 3.58 2.49 17.28
CA VAL A 64 3.05 3.71 16.65
C VAL A 64 4.04 4.87 16.77
N SER A 65 4.68 5.02 17.93
CA SER A 65 5.69 6.06 18.14
C SER A 65 6.88 5.90 17.18
N LYS A 66 7.35 4.67 16.98
CA LYS A 66 8.41 4.37 16.01
C LYS A 66 7.99 4.65 14.57
N GLN A 67 6.75 4.35 14.21
CA GLN A 67 6.19 4.69 12.90
C GLN A 67 6.11 6.21 12.70
N ILE A 68 5.65 6.93 13.72
CA ILE A 68 5.59 8.41 13.69
C ILE A 68 6.97 9.01 13.50
N GLU A 69 7.98 8.52 14.21
CA GLU A 69 9.37 8.96 14.04
C GLU A 69 9.88 8.71 12.62
N GLY A 70 9.66 7.51 12.09
CA GLY A 70 10.02 7.18 10.71
C GLY A 70 9.32 8.08 9.69
N LEU A 71 8.02 8.32 9.88
CA LEU A 71 7.25 9.21 9.02
C LEU A 71 7.70 10.67 9.12
N LYS A 72 8.09 11.14 10.31
CA LYS A 72 8.63 12.50 10.48
C LYS A 72 9.92 12.68 9.67
N VAL A 73 10.86 11.72 9.76
CA VAL A 73 12.11 11.76 9.01
C VAL A 73 11.83 11.72 7.50
N TYR A 74 10.98 10.79 7.08
CA TYR A 74 10.58 10.68 5.67
C TYR A 74 9.94 11.97 5.15
N ASN A 75 9.00 12.52 5.89
CA ASN A 75 8.34 13.77 5.52
C ASN A 75 9.30 14.96 5.49
N ALA A 76 10.25 15.04 6.43
CA ALA A 76 11.27 16.07 6.42
C ALA A 76 12.14 15.99 5.18
N GLN A 77 12.57 14.79 4.78
CA GLN A 77 13.32 14.57 3.55
C GLN A 77 12.52 14.93 2.30
N LYS A 78 11.25 14.52 2.25
CA LYS A 78 10.34 14.86 1.14
C LYS A 78 10.09 16.37 1.03
N ARG A 79 9.87 17.04 2.14
CA ARG A 79 9.73 18.51 2.16
C ARG A 79 10.98 19.20 1.65
N LYS A 80 12.18 18.72 2.01
CA LYS A 80 13.45 19.25 1.50
C LYS A 80 13.60 19.03 -0.01
N GLN A 81 13.18 17.87 -0.52
CA GLN A 81 13.16 17.60 -1.97
C GLN A 81 12.20 18.53 -2.68
N ILE A 82 10.96 18.65 -2.19
CA ILE A 82 9.94 19.55 -2.75
C ILE A 82 10.45 21.00 -2.75
N LYS A 83 11.02 21.46 -1.64
CA LYS A 83 11.56 22.82 -1.55
C LYS A 83 12.61 23.10 -2.64
N ARG A 84 13.57 22.16 -2.82
CA ARG A 84 14.59 22.28 -3.88
C ARG A 84 13.98 22.28 -5.28
N GLN A 85 12.96 21.47 -5.52
CA GLN A 85 12.27 21.46 -6.82
C GLN A 85 11.55 22.78 -7.07
N VAL A 86 10.84 23.29 -6.07
CA VAL A 86 10.15 24.60 -6.18
C VAL A 86 11.14 25.75 -6.38
N GLU A 87 12.26 25.74 -5.67
CA GLU A 87 13.32 26.75 -5.86
C GLU A 87 13.88 26.69 -7.29
N ARG A 88 14.17 25.49 -7.78
CA ARG A 88 14.66 25.32 -9.16
C ARG A 88 13.65 25.73 -10.22
N MET A 89 12.36 25.44 -9.98
CA MET A 89 11.29 25.93 -10.86
C MET A 89 11.25 27.47 -10.90
N LYS A 90 11.38 28.13 -9.75
CA LYS A 90 11.41 29.60 -9.68
C LYS A 90 12.64 30.21 -10.41
N GLU A 91 13.79 29.57 -10.28
CA GLU A 91 15.00 29.99 -11.02
C GLU A 91 14.79 29.86 -12.54
N ILE A 92 14.22 28.74 -12.99
CA ILE A 92 13.88 28.52 -14.40
C ILE A 92 12.88 29.58 -14.87
N GLU A 93 11.81 29.82 -14.12
CA GLU A 93 10.82 30.84 -14.44
C GLU A 93 11.44 32.25 -14.53
N LYS A 94 12.33 32.60 -13.59
CA LYS A 94 13.04 33.88 -13.61
C LYS A 94 13.94 33.98 -14.83
N THR A 95 14.76 32.96 -15.07
CA THR A 95 15.66 32.93 -16.26
C THR A 95 14.87 33.00 -17.56
N MET A 96 13.70 32.39 -17.63
CA MET A 96 12.81 32.46 -18.78
C MET A 96 12.20 33.84 -18.99
N LYS A 97 11.87 34.59 -17.91
CA LYS A 97 11.37 35.95 -17.98
C LYS A 97 12.43 36.94 -18.39
N ASP A 98 13.65 36.77 -17.92
CA ASP A 98 14.74 37.70 -18.11
C ASP A 98 15.45 37.54 -19.47
N SER A 99 15.17 36.47 -20.22
CA SER A 99 15.86 36.17 -21.46
C SER A 99 14.95 36.16 -22.69
N THR A 100 14.92 37.22 -23.42
CA THR A 100 14.25 37.31 -24.75
C THR A 100 14.81 36.27 -25.75
N VAL A 101 16.05 35.82 -25.56
CA VAL A 101 16.67 34.77 -26.37
C VAL A 101 16.02 33.41 -26.06
N LEU A 102 15.81 33.12 -24.77
CA LEU A 102 15.14 31.90 -24.34
C LEU A 102 13.70 31.84 -24.83
N GLN A 103 12.95 32.95 -24.78
CA GLN A 103 11.56 32.96 -25.28
C GLN A 103 11.48 32.64 -26.78
N ARG A 104 12.50 32.94 -27.57
CA ARG A 104 12.58 32.59 -29.00
C ARG A 104 12.98 31.14 -29.22
N GLN A 105 13.75 30.55 -28.30
CA GLN A 105 14.23 29.16 -28.41
C GLN A 105 13.28 28.11 -27.81
N ILE A 106 12.42 28.50 -26.86
CA ILE A 106 11.50 27.60 -26.21
C ILE A 106 10.47 26.99 -27.18
N PRO A 107 9.77 27.74 -28.05
CA PRO A 107 8.79 27.13 -28.94
C PRO A 107 9.40 26.08 -29.89
N PRO A 108 10.53 26.30 -30.57
CA PRO A 108 11.13 25.26 -31.38
C PRO A 108 11.65 24.07 -30.56
N LEU A 109 12.10 24.30 -29.32
CA LEU A 109 12.47 23.22 -28.39
C LEU A 109 11.26 22.39 -28.01
N ALA A 110 10.17 23.00 -27.55
CA ALA A 110 8.94 22.33 -27.20
C ALA A 110 8.39 21.50 -28.37
N ARG A 111 8.47 22.04 -29.59
CA ARG A 111 8.03 21.30 -30.79
C ARG A 111 8.90 20.09 -31.07
N ARG A 112 10.23 20.21 -30.97
CA ARG A 112 11.15 19.06 -31.11
C ARG A 112 10.90 17.98 -30.04
N MET A 113 10.70 18.42 -28.80
CA MET A 113 10.37 17.49 -27.71
C MET A 113 9.03 16.79 -27.98
N PHE A 114 8.03 17.50 -28.44
CA PHE A 114 6.74 16.93 -28.80
C PHE A 114 6.86 15.89 -29.91
N GLU A 115 7.62 16.18 -30.98
CA GLU A 115 7.87 15.19 -32.04
C GLU A 115 8.63 13.96 -31.51
N GLY A 116 9.59 14.15 -30.60
CA GLY A 116 10.25 13.05 -29.91
C GLY A 116 9.28 12.19 -29.08
N LEU A 117 8.39 12.84 -28.34
CA LEU A 117 7.34 12.16 -27.56
C LEU A 117 6.41 11.36 -28.48
N LYS A 118 5.99 11.95 -29.59
CA LYS A 118 5.13 11.30 -30.58
C LYS A 118 5.79 10.06 -31.19
N GLN A 119 7.07 10.17 -31.57
CA GLN A 119 7.86 9.05 -32.08
C GLN A 119 8.05 7.97 -31.02
N PHE A 120 8.34 8.36 -29.78
CA PHE A 120 8.48 7.45 -28.67
C PHE A 120 7.19 6.62 -28.44
N ILE A 121 6.04 7.30 -28.45
CA ILE A 121 4.73 6.62 -28.30
C ILE A 121 4.45 5.68 -29.47
N ALA A 122 4.83 6.08 -30.69
CA ALA A 122 4.62 5.26 -31.89
C ALA A 122 5.48 3.99 -31.93
N LEU A 123 6.66 4.01 -31.28
CA LEU A 123 7.58 2.89 -31.19
C LEU A 123 7.36 2.01 -29.95
N ASP A 124 6.47 2.44 -29.08
CA ASP A 124 6.18 1.74 -27.83
C ASP A 124 5.14 0.64 -28.04
N ILE A 125 4.95 -0.19 -26.99
CA ILE A 125 3.85 -1.16 -26.96
C ILE A 125 2.49 -0.44 -27.00
N PRO A 126 1.48 -0.96 -27.72
CA PRO A 126 0.22 -0.26 -27.98
C PRO A 126 -0.76 -0.40 -26.81
N PHE A 127 -0.49 0.28 -25.69
CA PHE A 127 -1.42 0.34 -24.57
C PHE A 127 -2.11 1.70 -24.52
N ARG A 128 -3.38 1.72 -24.10
CA ARG A 128 -4.21 2.94 -23.95
C ARG A 128 -4.07 3.89 -25.14
N ALA A 129 -4.14 3.35 -26.36
CA ALA A 129 -3.88 4.09 -27.58
C ALA A 129 -4.79 5.34 -27.72
N GLY A 130 -6.07 5.23 -27.37
CA GLY A 130 -7.01 6.35 -27.40
C GLY A 130 -6.59 7.48 -26.46
N GLU A 131 -6.31 7.18 -25.18
CA GLU A 131 -5.90 8.19 -24.19
C GLU A 131 -4.60 8.89 -24.59
N ARG A 132 -3.61 8.12 -25.08
CA ARG A 132 -2.32 8.65 -25.53
C ARG A 132 -2.49 9.54 -26.77
N THR A 133 -3.33 9.16 -27.71
CA THR A 133 -3.64 9.95 -28.91
C THR A 133 -4.35 11.25 -28.55
N GLU A 134 -5.34 11.22 -27.67
CA GLU A 134 -6.01 12.42 -27.18
C GLU A 134 -5.06 13.39 -26.50
N ARG A 135 -4.14 12.85 -25.67
CA ARG A 135 -3.10 13.67 -25.02
C ARG A 135 -2.16 14.32 -26.03
N LEU A 136 -1.71 13.58 -27.03
CA LEU A 136 -0.90 14.15 -28.10
C LEU A 136 -1.63 15.24 -28.86
N SER A 137 -2.91 15.03 -29.18
CA SER A 137 -3.79 16.01 -29.84
C SER A 137 -3.96 17.29 -29.00
N PHE A 138 -4.14 17.13 -27.69
CA PHE A 138 -4.24 18.25 -26.76
C PHE A 138 -2.94 19.07 -26.71
N ILE A 139 -1.79 18.40 -26.58
CA ILE A 139 -0.47 19.08 -26.59
C ILE A 139 -0.24 19.77 -27.92
N GLN A 140 -0.55 19.14 -29.05
CA GLN A 140 -0.44 19.73 -30.38
C GLN A 140 -1.26 21.02 -30.48
N SER A 141 -2.51 20.97 -30.03
CA SER A 141 -3.40 22.13 -30.03
C SER A 141 -2.85 23.28 -29.20
N ALA A 142 -2.24 22.98 -28.04
CA ALA A 142 -1.58 23.99 -27.22
C ALA A 142 -0.34 24.58 -27.88
N LEU A 143 0.47 23.77 -28.57
CA LEU A 143 1.65 24.22 -29.31
C LEU A 143 1.29 25.15 -30.47
N ASP A 144 0.20 24.88 -31.16
CA ASP A 144 -0.26 25.65 -32.32
C ASP A 144 -1.03 26.91 -31.93
N ASN A 145 -1.51 26.99 -30.70
CA ASN A 145 -2.26 28.15 -30.21
C ASN A 145 -1.35 29.36 -29.95
N PRO A 146 -1.53 30.50 -30.65
CA PRO A 146 -0.71 31.69 -30.47
C PRO A 146 -0.92 32.40 -29.12
N VAL A 147 -2.04 32.20 -28.46
CA VAL A 147 -2.36 32.82 -27.16
C VAL A 147 -1.63 32.14 -26.01
N VAL A 148 -1.26 30.87 -26.17
CA VAL A 148 -0.53 30.11 -25.15
C VAL A 148 0.92 30.58 -25.06
N SER A 149 1.37 30.92 -23.85
CA SER A 149 2.74 31.38 -23.62
C SER A 149 3.77 30.30 -23.95
N PRO A 150 5.00 30.66 -24.38
CA PRO A 150 6.09 29.69 -24.61
C PRO A 150 6.34 28.79 -23.43
N ALA A 151 6.32 29.33 -22.21
CA ALA A 151 6.50 28.57 -20.98
C ALA A 151 5.40 27.51 -20.78
N GLU A 152 4.17 27.87 -21.05
CA GLU A 152 3.02 26.95 -20.94
C GLU A 152 3.07 25.85 -22.00
N LYS A 153 3.49 26.19 -23.24
CA LYS A 153 3.73 25.20 -24.29
C LYS A 153 4.74 24.15 -23.87
N LEU A 154 5.88 24.59 -23.29
CA LEU A 154 6.89 23.68 -22.78
C LEU A 154 6.35 22.83 -21.60
N ARG A 155 5.59 23.45 -20.69
CA ARG A 155 5.00 22.76 -19.56
C ARG A 155 4.08 21.64 -20.03
N GLN A 156 3.23 21.86 -21.01
CA GLN A 156 2.31 20.84 -21.56
C GLN A 156 3.09 19.64 -22.14
N VAL A 157 4.19 19.90 -22.83
CA VAL A 157 5.05 18.84 -23.37
C VAL A 157 5.72 18.06 -22.23
N LEU A 158 6.25 18.75 -21.21
CA LEU A 158 6.87 18.11 -20.05
C LEU A 158 5.86 17.29 -19.25
N ASP A 159 4.62 17.75 -19.10
CA ASP A 159 3.54 16.98 -18.49
C ASP A 159 3.26 15.69 -19.28
N GLY A 160 3.30 15.76 -20.62
CA GLY A 160 3.21 14.58 -21.47
C GLY A 160 4.30 13.55 -21.17
N TYR A 161 5.56 13.99 -21.09
CA TYR A 161 6.67 13.13 -20.71
C TYR A 161 6.53 12.58 -19.28
N SER A 162 6.03 13.38 -18.35
CA SER A 162 5.83 12.96 -16.96
C SER A 162 4.82 11.81 -16.89
N VAL A 163 3.70 11.91 -17.61
CA VAL A 163 2.70 10.85 -17.65
C VAL A 163 3.26 9.58 -18.30
N GLU A 164 4.03 9.73 -19.39
CA GLU A 164 4.68 8.57 -20.01
C GLU A 164 5.68 7.90 -19.06
N SER A 165 6.43 8.68 -18.29
CA SER A 165 7.35 8.13 -17.26
C SER A 165 6.59 7.42 -16.12
N GLU A 166 5.39 7.89 -15.76
CA GLU A 166 4.58 7.21 -14.75
C GLU A 166 4.13 5.82 -15.18
N TYR A 167 3.89 5.62 -16.48
CA TYR A 167 3.50 4.30 -17.00
C TYR A 167 4.54 3.22 -16.75
N GLU A 168 5.81 3.56 -16.64
CA GLU A 168 6.90 2.59 -16.39
C GLU A 168 6.79 1.91 -15.02
N ARG A 169 6.20 2.59 -14.04
CA ARG A 169 6.15 2.15 -12.63
C ARG A 169 4.81 1.58 -12.21
N LYS A 170 3.83 1.58 -13.10
CA LYS A 170 2.46 1.18 -12.76
C LYS A 170 2.13 -0.19 -13.31
N ILE A 171 1.51 -1.01 -12.47
CA ILE A 171 0.74 -2.16 -12.90
C ILE A 171 -0.68 -1.67 -13.11
N ASP A 172 -1.23 -1.91 -14.28
CA ASP A 172 -2.55 -1.42 -14.69
C ASP A 172 -3.33 -2.49 -15.43
N THR A 173 -4.66 -2.40 -15.37
CA THR A 173 -5.56 -3.27 -16.10
C THR A 173 -6.76 -2.49 -16.62
N TYR A 174 -7.15 -2.78 -17.82
CA TYR A 174 -8.33 -2.18 -18.47
C TYR A 174 -8.93 -3.18 -19.45
N LYS A 175 -10.14 -2.93 -19.86
CA LYS A 175 -10.78 -3.69 -20.93
C LYS A 175 -10.48 -3.04 -22.26
N ASP A 176 -10.22 -3.86 -23.26
CA ASP A 176 -9.98 -3.41 -24.62
C ASP A 176 -10.50 -4.45 -25.60
N THR A 177 -10.72 -4.05 -26.85
CA THR A 177 -11.03 -4.95 -27.95
C THR A 177 -9.81 -5.04 -28.83
N ILE A 178 -9.26 -6.22 -28.94
CA ILE A 178 -8.05 -6.50 -29.74
C ILE A 178 -8.32 -7.51 -30.84
N LEU A 179 -7.53 -7.43 -31.89
CA LEU A 179 -7.57 -8.37 -32.99
C LEU A 179 -6.71 -9.59 -32.65
N ILE A 180 -7.35 -10.76 -32.55
CA ILE A 180 -6.69 -12.06 -32.34
C ILE A 180 -7.14 -12.97 -33.48
N ASP A 181 -6.20 -13.46 -34.27
CA ASP A 181 -6.49 -14.34 -35.42
C ASP A 181 -7.56 -13.74 -36.36
N ASP A 182 -7.43 -12.46 -36.71
CA ASP A 182 -8.35 -11.69 -37.53
C ASP A 182 -9.79 -11.56 -36.96
N GLN A 183 -9.98 -11.82 -35.67
CA GLN A 183 -11.24 -11.63 -34.98
C GLN A 183 -11.12 -10.60 -33.85
N GLU A 184 -12.05 -9.67 -33.81
CA GLU A 184 -12.17 -8.74 -32.69
C GLU A 184 -12.67 -9.48 -31.45
N ARG A 185 -11.92 -9.37 -30.34
CA ARG A 185 -12.27 -9.98 -29.06
C ARG A 185 -12.11 -9.00 -27.92
N ASP A 186 -13.10 -9.00 -27.05
CA ASP A 186 -13.07 -8.22 -25.81
C ASP A 186 -12.20 -8.96 -24.78
N VAL A 187 -11.17 -8.29 -24.32
CA VAL A 187 -10.18 -8.84 -23.41
C VAL A 187 -9.92 -7.94 -22.21
N ASN A 188 -9.42 -8.53 -21.14
CA ASN A 188 -8.81 -7.78 -20.06
C ASN A 188 -7.31 -7.68 -20.33
N ILE A 189 -6.82 -6.48 -20.45
CA ILE A 189 -5.39 -6.19 -20.62
C ILE A 189 -4.74 -6.10 -19.25
N LEU A 190 -3.59 -6.72 -19.07
CA LEU A 190 -2.66 -6.54 -17.97
C LEU A 190 -1.41 -5.85 -18.51
N ARG A 191 -1.09 -4.70 -17.97
CA ARG A 191 0.12 -3.97 -18.27
C ARG A 191 1.02 -3.86 -17.04
N ILE A 192 2.28 -4.24 -17.17
CA ILE A 192 3.30 -4.10 -16.13
C ILE A 192 4.41 -3.20 -16.68
N GLY A 193 4.34 -1.93 -16.30
CA GLY A 193 5.23 -0.93 -16.86
C GLY A 193 5.16 -0.88 -18.39
N ARG A 194 6.33 -0.95 -19.01
CA ARG A 194 6.53 -1.10 -20.47
C ARG A 194 7.13 -2.47 -20.83
N LEU A 195 7.24 -3.37 -19.83
CA LEU A 195 7.88 -4.66 -20.02
C LEU A 195 6.90 -5.72 -20.52
N VAL A 196 5.68 -5.69 -19.98
CA VAL A 196 4.67 -6.71 -20.27
C VAL A 196 3.34 -6.04 -20.61
N LEU A 197 2.80 -6.41 -21.76
CA LEU A 197 1.44 -6.15 -22.15
C LEU A 197 0.80 -7.49 -22.50
N ALA A 198 -0.04 -7.98 -21.60
CA ALA A 198 -0.67 -9.29 -21.74
C ALA A 198 -2.20 -9.13 -21.80
N TYR A 199 -2.86 -10.06 -22.46
CA TYR A 199 -4.32 -10.11 -22.46
C TYR A 199 -4.84 -11.43 -21.88
N GLN A 200 -6.05 -11.37 -21.38
CA GLN A 200 -6.84 -12.53 -21.03
C GLN A 200 -8.28 -12.31 -21.50
N THR A 201 -8.83 -13.28 -22.22
CA THR A 201 -10.22 -13.24 -22.67
C THR A 201 -11.18 -13.26 -21.49
N SER A 202 -12.39 -12.73 -21.68
CA SER A 202 -13.38 -12.60 -20.61
C SER A 202 -13.82 -13.96 -20.04
N ASP A 203 -13.76 -15.01 -20.85
CA ASP A 203 -14.06 -16.40 -20.47
C ASP A 203 -12.85 -17.14 -19.83
N LEU A 204 -11.71 -16.45 -19.71
CA LEU A 204 -10.46 -16.99 -19.18
C LEU A 204 -9.86 -18.14 -20.00
N SER A 205 -10.35 -18.39 -21.20
CA SER A 205 -9.91 -19.52 -22.04
C SER A 205 -8.54 -19.27 -22.66
N GLU A 206 -8.30 -18.06 -23.11
CA GLU A 206 -7.11 -17.68 -23.84
C GLU A 206 -6.34 -16.57 -23.13
N THR A 207 -5.02 -16.68 -23.21
CA THR A 207 -4.09 -15.68 -22.72
C THR A 207 -2.98 -15.48 -23.72
N GLY A 208 -2.53 -14.25 -23.87
CA GLY A 208 -1.41 -13.95 -24.75
C GLY A 208 -0.65 -12.71 -24.30
N ILE A 209 0.43 -12.41 -25.00
CA ILE A 209 1.29 -11.28 -24.76
C ILE A 209 1.52 -10.53 -26.07
N TYR A 210 1.70 -9.24 -25.98
CA TYR A 210 2.13 -8.44 -27.12
C TYR A 210 3.65 -8.56 -27.31
N ASN A 211 4.05 -9.06 -28.47
CA ASN A 211 5.44 -9.12 -28.86
C ASN A 211 5.81 -7.82 -29.60
N LYS A 212 6.78 -7.08 -29.07
CA LYS A 212 7.24 -5.81 -29.62
C LYS A 212 7.99 -5.98 -30.95
N GLU A 213 8.69 -7.09 -31.15
CA GLU A 213 9.47 -7.36 -32.37
C GLU A 213 8.56 -7.69 -33.55
N SER A 214 7.61 -8.62 -33.35
CA SER A 214 6.62 -8.99 -34.36
C SER A 214 5.47 -7.99 -34.48
N GLN A 215 5.34 -7.05 -33.54
CA GLN A 215 4.22 -6.09 -33.41
C GLN A 215 2.85 -6.77 -33.42
N SER A 216 2.76 -7.94 -32.84
CA SER A 216 1.56 -8.77 -32.85
C SER A 216 1.29 -9.40 -31.49
N TRP A 217 0.05 -9.83 -31.30
CA TRP A 217 -0.35 -10.60 -30.13
C TRP A 217 0.02 -12.07 -30.35
N GLU A 218 0.72 -12.65 -29.40
CA GLU A 218 1.13 -14.04 -29.41
C GLU A 218 0.45 -14.82 -28.28
N PRO A 219 -0.09 -16.01 -28.55
CA PRO A 219 -0.71 -16.82 -27.53
C PRO A 219 0.34 -17.34 -26.53
N LEU A 220 0.00 -17.38 -25.25
CA LEU A 220 0.85 -17.89 -24.20
C LEU A 220 0.46 -19.31 -23.77
N PRO A 221 1.44 -20.13 -23.38
CA PRO A 221 1.18 -21.44 -22.78
C PRO A 221 0.28 -21.33 -21.54
N GLY A 222 -0.58 -22.31 -21.33
CA GLY A 222 -1.57 -22.32 -20.24
C GLY A 222 -0.99 -22.16 -18.82
N ARG A 223 0.31 -22.44 -18.64
CA ARG A 223 1.00 -22.20 -17.34
C ARG A 223 0.95 -20.75 -16.87
N TYR A 224 0.89 -19.78 -17.81
CA TYR A 224 0.85 -18.35 -17.48
C TYR A 224 -0.56 -17.82 -17.19
N ARG A 225 -1.61 -18.61 -17.48
CA ARG A 225 -3.02 -18.20 -17.30
C ARG A 225 -3.33 -17.70 -15.89
N ASN A 226 -2.87 -18.44 -14.90
CA ASN A 226 -3.10 -18.07 -13.49
C ASN A 226 -2.31 -16.82 -13.11
N SER A 227 -1.06 -16.69 -13.54
CA SER A 227 -0.23 -15.51 -13.26
C SER A 227 -0.83 -14.25 -13.87
N ILE A 228 -1.37 -14.31 -15.09
CA ILE A 228 -2.03 -13.16 -15.73
C ILE A 228 -3.33 -12.81 -15.00
N ARG A 229 -4.16 -13.80 -14.65
CA ARG A 229 -5.38 -13.57 -13.86
C ARG A 229 -5.06 -12.92 -12.51
N ASP A 230 -4.06 -13.42 -11.83
CA ASP A 230 -3.61 -12.88 -10.54
C ASP A 230 -3.06 -11.47 -10.68
N GLY A 231 -2.29 -11.19 -11.72
CA GLY A 231 -1.82 -9.85 -12.05
C GLY A 231 -2.97 -8.87 -12.31
N ILE A 232 -4.00 -9.28 -13.05
CA ILE A 232 -5.22 -8.49 -13.25
C ILE A 232 -5.94 -8.22 -11.92
N ALA A 233 -6.03 -9.22 -11.04
CA ALA A 233 -6.64 -9.06 -9.72
C ALA A 233 -5.85 -8.11 -8.82
N MET A 234 -4.52 -8.16 -8.86
CA MET A 234 -3.63 -7.21 -8.15
C MET A 234 -3.78 -5.80 -8.70
N ALA A 235 -3.81 -5.63 -10.02
CA ALA A 235 -4.02 -4.33 -10.65
C ALA A 235 -5.38 -3.72 -10.28
N LYS A 236 -6.41 -4.55 -10.13
CA LYS A 236 -7.74 -4.16 -9.61
C LYS A 236 -7.78 -3.95 -8.10
N LYS A 237 -6.67 -4.19 -7.38
CA LYS A 237 -6.58 -4.13 -5.90
C LYS A 237 -7.53 -5.09 -5.16
N VAL A 238 -7.93 -6.17 -5.80
CA VAL A 238 -8.75 -7.24 -5.21
C VAL A 238 -7.91 -8.38 -4.64
N LYS A 239 -6.62 -8.42 -4.99
CA LYS A 239 -5.63 -9.37 -4.46
C LYS A 239 -4.41 -8.60 -3.93
N THR A 240 -3.81 -9.11 -2.86
CA THR A 240 -2.56 -8.59 -2.32
C THR A 240 -1.44 -8.74 -3.35
N VAL A 241 -0.50 -7.80 -3.37
CA VAL A 241 0.67 -7.84 -4.25
C VAL A 241 1.51 -9.08 -3.91
N ASP A 242 1.83 -9.85 -4.93
CA ASP A 242 2.60 -11.09 -4.85
C ASP A 242 3.55 -11.20 -6.06
N ILE A 243 4.42 -12.22 -6.06
CA ILE A 243 5.34 -12.46 -7.18
C ILE A 243 4.55 -13.00 -8.37
N LEU A 244 4.75 -12.39 -9.53
CA LEU A 244 4.17 -12.83 -10.80
C LEU A 244 5.25 -13.42 -11.69
N GLU A 245 5.04 -14.65 -12.15
CA GLU A 245 5.87 -15.27 -13.18
C GLU A 245 5.27 -14.98 -14.55
N LEU A 246 5.96 -14.15 -15.34
CA LEU A 246 5.55 -13.76 -16.68
C LEU A 246 6.73 -13.86 -17.64
N PRO A 247 6.49 -14.16 -18.93
CA PRO A 247 7.54 -14.14 -19.92
C PRO A 247 7.93 -12.69 -20.20
N VAL A 248 9.14 -12.33 -19.86
CA VAL A 248 9.72 -11.02 -20.15
C VAL A 248 10.73 -11.21 -21.28
N PRO A 249 10.69 -10.40 -22.36
CA PRO A 249 11.71 -10.45 -23.40
C PRO A 249 13.10 -10.21 -22.77
N ALA A 250 14.10 -10.92 -23.29
CA ALA A 250 15.48 -10.73 -22.82
C ALA A 250 15.91 -9.26 -23.06
N ALA A 251 16.66 -8.69 -22.11
CA ALA A 251 17.23 -7.37 -22.30
C ALA A 251 18.13 -7.37 -23.55
N GLU A 252 17.92 -6.43 -24.45
CA GLU A 252 18.83 -6.22 -25.57
C GLU A 252 20.22 -5.88 -25.03
N VAL A 253 21.20 -6.70 -25.37
CA VAL A 253 22.60 -6.39 -25.08
C VAL A 253 23.00 -5.28 -26.06
N THR A 254 23.01 -4.04 -25.62
CA THR A 254 23.60 -2.93 -26.36
C THR A 254 25.07 -3.22 -26.53
N GLN A 255 25.47 -3.54 -27.76
CA GLN A 255 26.87 -3.58 -28.20
C GLN A 255 27.46 -2.17 -28.24
#